data_60b7a251b1c942481d55d7d71be7eae6
#
_entry.id   60b7a251b1c942481d55d7d71be7eae6
#
_cell.length_a   1.000
_cell.length_b   1.000
_cell.length_c   1.000
_cell.angle_alpha   90.00
_cell.angle_beta   90.00
_cell.angle_gamma   90.00
#
_symmetry.space_group_name_H-M   'P 1'
#
loop_
_entity.id
_entity.type
_entity.pdbx_description
1 polymer ?
#
loop_
_entity_poly.entity_id
_entity_poly.type
_entity_poly.pdbx_seq_one_letter_code
_entity_poly.pdbx_strand_id
1 'polypeptide(L)'
;MEPLNLDNLKSMLKSPDESSRKLALGILKANQKKIPKKDLVRLYKLVPARECVKSYKDVCIQLGIEEVTLENYSSIPEKERSRALNSHKLDNITRRFNGRKVTVKENRYMPYFIKEAAGWRFGVSFCWYSSASYVVVGFYFKNEEDSDYCGKTFIDIYSELLG
;
A
#
# COMPACT_ATOMS: atom_id res chain seq x y z
N MET A 1 33.26 -9.30 -4.43
CA MET A 1 32.04 -8.83 -3.76
C MET A 1 31.33 -10.07 -3.23
N GLU A 2 31.22 -10.22 -1.92
CA GLU A 2 30.54 -11.39 -1.36
C GLU A 2 29.09 -11.47 -1.82
N PRO A 3 28.57 -12.66 -2.10
CA PRO A 3 27.17 -12.83 -2.46
C PRO A 3 26.28 -12.40 -1.31
N LEU A 4 25.17 -11.72 -1.62
CA LEU A 4 24.19 -11.28 -0.63
C LEU A 4 23.59 -12.51 0.09
N ASN A 5 23.83 -12.61 1.39
CA ASN A 5 23.29 -13.70 2.21
C ASN A 5 21.80 -13.40 2.52
N LEU A 6 20.91 -14.05 1.76
CA LEU A 6 19.46 -13.85 1.90
C LEU A 6 18.89 -14.37 3.23
N ASP A 7 19.49 -15.41 3.83
CA ASP A 7 19.01 -15.95 5.11
C ASP A 7 19.36 -15.02 6.26
N ASN A 8 20.55 -14.41 6.24
CA ASN A 8 20.92 -13.39 7.21
C ASN A 8 19.99 -12.17 7.07
N LEU A 9 19.77 -11.68 5.85
CA LEU A 9 18.85 -10.57 5.59
C LEU A 9 17.43 -10.86 6.09
N LYS A 10 16.94 -12.08 5.88
CA LYS A 10 15.63 -12.53 6.37
C LYS A 10 15.55 -12.55 7.90
N SER A 11 16.61 -12.98 8.57
CA SER A 11 16.70 -12.95 10.03
C SER A 11 16.63 -11.53 10.57
N MET A 12 17.40 -10.60 10.00
CA MET A 12 17.40 -9.19 10.39
C MET A 12 16.05 -8.51 10.15
N LEU A 13 15.36 -8.81 9.03
CA LEU A 13 14.02 -8.26 8.74
C LEU A 13 12.94 -8.74 9.72
N LYS A 14 13.14 -9.89 10.37
CA LYS A 14 12.25 -10.43 11.41
C LYS A 14 12.61 -9.97 12.82
N SER A 15 13.74 -9.27 12.98
CA SER A 15 14.19 -8.81 14.29
C SER A 15 13.15 -7.93 14.98
N PRO A 16 12.90 -8.06 16.27
CA PRO A 16 12.10 -7.11 17.05
C PRO A 16 12.77 -5.72 17.13
N ASP A 17 14.09 -5.67 16.98
CA ASP A 17 14.86 -4.43 16.99
C ASP A 17 14.62 -3.62 15.69
N GLU A 18 14.14 -2.40 15.85
CA GLU A 18 13.82 -1.49 14.75
C GLU A 18 15.07 -1.08 13.97
N SER A 19 16.22 -0.90 14.65
CA SER A 19 17.48 -0.50 14.02
C SER A 19 17.98 -1.59 13.08
N SER A 20 17.94 -2.85 13.51
CA SER A 20 18.27 -4.03 12.69
C SER A 20 17.37 -4.15 11.47
N ARG A 21 16.05 -3.93 11.65
CA ARG A 21 15.11 -3.94 10.51
C ARG A 21 15.37 -2.79 9.53
N LYS A 22 15.66 -1.58 10.02
CA LYS A 22 16.00 -0.42 9.17
C LYS A 22 17.25 -0.67 8.35
N LEU A 23 18.29 -1.24 8.96
CA LEU A 23 19.53 -1.61 8.27
C LEU A 23 19.25 -2.66 7.18
N ALA A 24 18.53 -3.72 7.53
CA ALA A 24 18.16 -4.77 6.59
C ALA A 24 17.31 -4.24 5.41
N LEU A 25 16.38 -3.31 5.67
CA LEU A 25 15.61 -2.64 4.62
C LEU A 25 16.50 -1.79 3.70
N GLY A 26 17.50 -1.11 4.25
CA GLY A 26 18.50 -0.38 3.46
C GLY A 26 19.25 -1.31 2.52
N ILE A 27 19.75 -2.44 3.03
CA ILE A 27 20.45 -3.48 2.24
C ILE A 27 19.51 -4.05 1.17
N LEU A 28 18.26 -4.38 1.51
CA LEU A 28 17.26 -4.91 0.60
C LEU A 28 17.00 -3.94 -0.56
N LYS A 29 16.76 -2.66 -0.25
CA LYS A 29 16.53 -1.60 -1.25
C LYS A 29 17.73 -1.42 -2.18
N ALA A 30 18.94 -1.37 -1.65
CA ALA A 30 20.16 -1.22 -2.44
C ALA A 30 20.40 -2.39 -3.40
N ASN A 31 19.91 -3.58 -3.08
CA ASN A 31 20.14 -4.80 -3.86
C ASN A 31 18.89 -5.31 -4.61
N GLN A 32 17.80 -4.55 -4.68
CA GLN A 32 16.54 -4.98 -5.30
C GLN A 32 16.71 -5.59 -6.70
N LYS A 33 17.55 -4.98 -7.54
CA LYS A 33 17.79 -5.43 -8.92
C LYS A 33 18.54 -6.77 -9.01
N LYS A 34 19.24 -7.16 -7.95
CA LYS A 34 20.05 -8.40 -7.89
C LYS A 34 19.29 -9.58 -7.27
N ILE A 35 18.17 -9.29 -6.58
CA ILE A 35 17.37 -10.30 -5.90
C ILE A 35 16.26 -10.77 -6.84
N PRO A 36 16.07 -12.10 -7.02
CA PRO A 36 14.94 -12.61 -7.80
C PRO A 36 13.60 -12.06 -7.30
N LYS A 37 12.72 -11.69 -8.23
CA LYS A 37 11.42 -11.04 -7.92
C LYS A 37 10.62 -11.82 -6.86
N LYS A 38 10.59 -13.15 -6.96
CA LYS A 38 9.90 -14.03 -6.01
C LYS A 38 10.43 -13.89 -4.58
N ASP A 39 11.75 -13.81 -4.42
CA ASP A 39 12.38 -13.69 -3.10
C ASP A 39 12.25 -12.27 -2.56
N LEU A 40 12.34 -11.27 -3.42
CA LEU A 40 12.10 -9.88 -3.07
C LEU A 40 10.69 -9.68 -2.46
N VAL A 41 9.64 -10.22 -3.10
CA VAL A 41 8.27 -10.19 -2.59
C VAL A 41 8.16 -10.89 -1.22
N ARG A 42 8.85 -12.03 -1.05
CA ARG A 42 8.85 -12.77 0.23
C ARG A 42 9.52 -11.97 1.34
N LEU A 43 10.64 -11.32 1.05
CA LEU A 43 11.38 -10.51 2.02
C LEU A 43 10.57 -9.29 2.46
N TYR A 44 9.95 -8.57 1.53
CA TYR A 44 9.10 -7.43 1.90
C TYR A 44 7.86 -7.79 2.72
N LYS A 45 7.34 -9.01 2.61
CA LYS A 45 6.23 -9.49 3.46
C LYS A 45 6.61 -9.66 4.94
N LEU A 46 7.90 -9.71 5.26
CA LEU A 46 8.39 -9.85 6.64
C LEU A 46 8.40 -8.51 7.39
N VAL A 47 8.18 -7.41 6.69
CA VAL A 47 8.27 -6.05 7.25
C VAL A 47 6.90 -5.38 7.19
N PRO A 48 6.50 -4.65 8.24
CA PRO A 48 5.30 -3.83 8.21
C PRO A 48 5.31 -2.86 7.02
N ALA A 49 4.19 -2.76 6.30
CA ALA A 49 4.11 -1.93 5.10
C ALA A 49 4.49 -0.46 5.37
N ARG A 50 4.07 0.09 6.51
CA ARG A 50 4.39 1.47 6.94
C ARG A 50 5.89 1.77 7.01
N GLU A 51 6.72 0.78 7.29
CA GLU A 51 8.17 0.97 7.38
C GLU A 51 8.84 1.07 6.00
N CYS A 52 8.24 0.49 4.96
CA CYS A 52 8.90 0.31 3.68
C CYS A 52 8.16 0.84 2.44
N VAL A 53 6.88 1.20 2.55
CA VAL A 53 6.07 1.78 1.47
C VAL A 53 6.03 3.29 1.62
N LYS A 54 6.50 4.03 0.64
CA LYS A 54 6.46 5.52 0.58
C LYS A 54 5.80 6.03 -0.71
N SER A 55 5.60 5.14 -1.68
CA SER A 55 5.04 5.46 -2.99
C SER A 55 4.27 4.27 -3.56
N TYR A 56 3.44 4.52 -4.59
CA TYR A 56 2.78 3.42 -5.30
C TYR A 56 3.78 2.48 -5.99
N LYS A 57 4.91 2.99 -6.43
CA LYS A 57 6.01 2.18 -6.99
C LYS A 57 6.54 1.17 -5.97
N ASP A 58 6.68 1.57 -4.70
CA ASP A 58 7.09 0.64 -3.64
C ASP A 58 6.06 -0.49 -3.47
N VAL A 59 4.76 -0.16 -3.56
CA VAL A 59 3.68 -1.15 -3.52
C VAL A 59 3.84 -2.17 -4.65
N CYS A 60 4.06 -1.71 -5.87
CA CYS A 60 4.23 -2.57 -7.04
C CYS A 60 5.43 -3.52 -6.90
N ILE A 61 6.58 -2.98 -6.48
CA ILE A 61 7.80 -3.78 -6.22
C ILE A 61 7.51 -4.86 -5.17
N GLN A 62 6.87 -4.49 -4.06
CA GLN A 62 6.62 -5.39 -2.93
C GLN A 62 5.55 -6.44 -3.21
N LEU A 63 4.62 -6.16 -4.11
CA LEU A 63 3.64 -7.12 -4.60
C LEU A 63 4.16 -7.93 -5.80
N GLY A 64 5.27 -7.52 -6.40
CA GLY A 64 5.79 -8.13 -7.61
C GLY A 64 4.89 -7.95 -8.83
N ILE A 65 4.22 -6.81 -8.92
CA ILE A 65 3.36 -6.45 -10.06
C ILE A 65 3.99 -5.32 -10.88
N GLU A 66 3.50 -5.12 -12.09
CA GLU A 66 3.85 -3.96 -12.90
C GLU A 66 3.05 -2.74 -12.46
N GLU A 67 3.63 -1.56 -12.65
CA GLU A 67 2.94 -0.31 -12.38
C GLU A 67 1.90 -0.06 -13.48
N VAL A 68 0.65 0.18 -13.08
CA VAL A 68 -0.42 0.50 -14.02
C VAL A 68 -0.40 1.98 -14.40
N THR A 69 -0.67 2.24 -15.67
CA THR A 69 -0.73 3.59 -16.26
C THR A 69 -2.09 3.84 -16.91
N LEU A 70 -2.36 5.06 -17.36
CA LEU A 70 -3.61 5.38 -18.08
C LEU A 70 -3.75 4.57 -19.38
N GLU A 71 -2.67 4.18 -20.01
CA GLU A 71 -2.67 3.38 -21.24
C GLU A 71 -3.31 2.01 -21.02
N ASN A 72 -3.16 1.42 -19.83
CA ASN A 72 -3.81 0.15 -19.48
C ASN A 72 -5.35 0.25 -19.46
N TYR A 73 -5.90 1.45 -19.50
CA TYR A 73 -7.33 1.75 -19.46
C TYR A 73 -7.84 2.38 -20.78
N SER A 74 -7.13 2.21 -21.88
CA SER A 74 -7.48 2.80 -23.17
C SER A 74 -8.86 2.40 -23.70
N SER A 75 -9.39 1.24 -23.29
CA SER A 75 -10.74 0.76 -23.62
C SER A 75 -11.85 1.45 -22.81
N ILE A 76 -11.53 2.20 -21.77
CA ILE A 76 -12.50 2.96 -20.95
C ILE A 76 -12.62 4.37 -21.50
N PRO A 77 -13.81 5.02 -21.46
CA PRO A 77 -13.98 6.42 -21.82
C PRO A 77 -12.99 7.33 -21.08
N GLU A 78 -12.38 8.27 -21.79
CA GLU A 78 -11.26 9.09 -21.30
C GLU A 78 -11.53 9.72 -19.93
N LYS A 79 -12.73 10.28 -19.74
CA LYS A 79 -13.16 10.90 -18.46
C LYS A 79 -13.22 9.96 -17.26
N GLU A 80 -13.24 8.64 -17.49
CA GLU A 80 -13.33 7.61 -16.45
C GLU A 80 -11.99 6.91 -16.18
N ARG A 81 -10.99 7.09 -17.07
CA ARG A 81 -9.70 6.39 -16.98
C ARG A 81 -8.94 6.70 -15.71
N SER A 82 -8.88 7.98 -15.30
CA SER A 82 -8.18 8.38 -14.08
C SER A 82 -8.81 7.73 -12.84
N ARG A 83 -10.13 7.71 -12.78
CA ARG A 83 -10.87 7.06 -11.68
C ARG A 83 -10.62 5.55 -11.64
N ALA A 84 -10.64 4.88 -12.79
CA ALA A 84 -10.37 3.44 -12.88
C ALA A 84 -8.93 3.12 -12.45
N LEU A 85 -7.95 3.89 -12.93
CA LEU A 85 -6.55 3.77 -12.56
C LEU A 85 -6.34 3.94 -11.06
N ASN A 86 -6.90 5.00 -10.46
CA ASN A 86 -6.71 5.29 -9.04
C ASN A 86 -7.43 4.27 -8.13
N SER A 87 -8.59 3.76 -8.55
CA SER A 87 -9.26 2.64 -7.89
C SER A 87 -8.37 1.39 -7.88
N HIS A 88 -7.72 1.06 -9.00
CA HIS A 88 -6.79 -0.06 -9.09
C HIS A 88 -5.54 0.15 -8.20
N LYS A 89 -4.98 1.37 -8.19
CA LYS A 89 -3.86 1.69 -7.30
C LYS A 89 -4.22 1.49 -5.83
N LEU A 90 -5.40 1.96 -5.40
CA LEU A 90 -5.88 1.80 -4.03
C LEU A 90 -6.15 0.33 -3.67
N ASP A 91 -6.66 -0.49 -4.58
CA ASP A 91 -6.80 -1.95 -4.35
C ASP A 91 -5.43 -2.60 -4.10
N ASN A 92 -4.42 -2.26 -4.88
CA ASN A 92 -3.06 -2.76 -4.67
C ASN A 92 -2.44 -2.27 -3.36
N ILE A 93 -2.67 -0.99 -2.98
CA ILE A 93 -2.21 -0.44 -1.71
C ILE A 93 -2.84 -1.22 -0.55
N THR A 94 -4.17 -1.35 -0.52
CA THR A 94 -4.87 -2.08 0.55
C THR A 94 -4.45 -3.55 0.61
N ARG A 95 -4.22 -4.20 -0.54
CA ARG A 95 -3.71 -5.57 -0.61
C ARG A 95 -2.31 -5.72 0.00
N ARG A 96 -1.42 -4.72 -0.21
CA ARG A 96 -0.07 -4.75 0.39
C ARG A 96 -0.12 -4.57 1.91
N PHE A 97 -0.95 -3.67 2.41
CA PHE A 97 -1.07 -3.39 3.84
C PHE A 97 -1.81 -4.50 4.59
N ASN A 98 -2.90 -4.98 4.05
CA ASN A 98 -3.71 -6.01 4.70
C ASN A 98 -3.15 -7.44 4.54
N GLY A 99 -2.33 -7.69 3.53
CA GLY A 99 -1.87 -9.03 3.14
C GLY A 99 -2.95 -9.92 2.50
N ARG A 100 -4.24 -9.63 2.76
CA ARG A 100 -5.42 -10.28 2.18
C ARG A 100 -6.61 -9.32 2.16
N LYS A 101 -7.69 -9.66 1.50
CA LYS A 101 -8.94 -8.88 1.58
C LYS A 101 -9.47 -8.86 3.03
N VAL A 102 -9.93 -7.70 3.47
CA VAL A 102 -10.61 -7.53 4.75
C VAL A 102 -12.04 -8.06 4.58
N THR A 103 -12.49 -8.89 5.52
CA THR A 103 -13.82 -9.49 5.47
C THR A 103 -14.87 -8.61 6.16
N VAL A 104 -16.15 -8.85 5.87
CA VAL A 104 -17.27 -8.12 6.51
C VAL A 104 -17.38 -8.34 8.02
N LYS A 105 -16.73 -9.39 8.56
CA LYS A 105 -16.72 -9.70 10.00
C LYS A 105 -15.63 -9.00 10.78
N GLU A 106 -14.71 -8.31 10.09
CA GLU A 106 -13.58 -7.58 10.70
C GLU A 106 -13.90 -6.10 10.79
N ASN A 107 -13.31 -5.42 11.78
CA ASN A 107 -13.30 -3.97 11.81
C ASN A 107 -12.61 -3.45 10.55
N ARG A 108 -13.19 -2.45 9.94
CA ARG A 108 -12.75 -1.89 8.67
C ARG A 108 -12.49 -0.40 8.88
N TYR A 109 -11.26 -0.01 8.69
CA TYR A 109 -10.83 1.37 8.78
C TYR A 109 -10.65 1.94 7.37
N MET A 110 -11.12 3.14 7.15
CA MET A 110 -10.93 3.85 5.89
C MET A 110 -10.54 5.31 6.15
N PRO A 111 -9.66 5.88 5.32
CA PRO A 111 -9.33 7.29 5.43
C PRO A 111 -10.55 8.15 5.10
N TYR A 112 -10.79 9.16 5.92
CA TYR A 112 -11.79 10.19 5.69
C TYR A 112 -11.11 11.48 5.25
N PHE A 113 -11.67 12.13 4.24
CA PHE A 113 -11.12 13.34 3.66
C PHE A 113 -12.10 14.49 3.77
N ILE A 114 -11.57 15.68 3.96
CA ILE A 114 -12.33 16.94 4.06
C ILE A 114 -12.00 17.74 2.80
N LYS A 115 -13.03 18.19 2.08
CA LYS A 115 -12.87 19.10 0.94
C LYS A 115 -12.73 20.53 1.44
N GLU A 116 -11.64 21.18 1.07
CA GLU A 116 -11.34 22.56 1.37
C GLU A 116 -11.17 23.35 0.06
N ALA A 117 -11.07 24.68 0.15
CA ALA A 117 -10.86 25.52 -1.04
C ALA A 117 -9.56 25.18 -1.79
N ALA A 118 -8.52 24.73 -1.07
CA ALA A 118 -7.24 24.36 -1.62
C ALA A 118 -7.17 22.88 -2.12
N GLY A 119 -8.24 22.10 -1.98
CA GLY A 119 -8.29 20.69 -2.36
C GLY A 119 -8.70 19.77 -1.21
N TRP A 120 -8.36 18.48 -1.32
CA TRP A 120 -8.67 17.48 -0.33
C TRP A 120 -7.59 17.41 0.75
N ARG A 121 -8.02 17.32 2.00
CA ARG A 121 -7.15 17.11 3.17
C ARG A 121 -7.55 15.81 3.87
N PHE A 122 -6.57 15.03 4.29
CA PHE A 122 -6.82 13.91 5.20
C PHE A 122 -7.35 14.46 6.55
N GLY A 123 -8.47 13.93 6.99
CA GLY A 123 -9.06 14.28 8.29
C GLY A 123 -8.66 13.27 9.36
N VAL A 124 -9.23 12.09 9.30
CA VAL A 124 -9.09 11.03 10.30
C VAL A 124 -9.45 9.69 9.64
N SER A 125 -9.04 8.57 10.23
CA SER A 125 -9.60 7.28 9.84
C SER A 125 -10.93 7.02 10.51
N PHE A 126 -11.85 6.45 9.75
CA PHE A 126 -13.18 6.09 10.21
C PHE A 126 -13.28 4.57 10.34
N CYS A 127 -13.80 4.10 11.48
CA CYS A 127 -14.02 2.67 11.72
C CYS A 127 -15.47 2.29 11.40
N TRP A 128 -15.67 1.31 10.53
CA TRP A 128 -16.97 0.71 10.25
C TRP A 128 -17.07 -0.64 10.97
N TYR A 129 -18.09 -0.76 11.82
CA TYR A 129 -18.49 -2.03 12.40
C TYR A 129 -19.35 -2.82 11.41
N SER A 130 -19.31 -4.13 11.51
CA SER A 130 -19.78 -5.12 10.53
C SER A 130 -21.25 -5.06 10.08
N SER A 131 -22.09 -4.19 10.65
CA SER A 131 -23.54 -4.19 10.41
C SER A 131 -24.07 -3.17 9.40
N ALA A 132 -23.22 -2.30 8.87
CA ALA A 132 -23.69 -1.28 7.92
C ALA A 132 -23.59 -1.79 6.48
N SER A 133 -24.73 -1.99 5.86
CA SER A 133 -24.91 -2.45 4.46
C SER A 133 -24.56 -1.39 3.40
N TYR A 134 -23.85 -0.34 3.73
CA TYR A 134 -23.48 0.68 2.75
C TYR A 134 -22.19 0.28 2.05
N VAL A 135 -22.34 -0.05 0.77
CA VAL A 135 -21.24 -0.29 -0.17
C VAL A 135 -20.55 1.04 -0.47
N VAL A 136 -19.69 1.49 0.41
CA VAL A 136 -18.65 2.42 0.03
C VAL A 136 -17.52 1.59 -0.55
N VAL A 137 -17.10 1.92 -1.76
CA VAL A 137 -16.07 1.22 -2.55
C VAL A 137 -14.86 0.89 -1.67
N GLY A 138 -14.69 -0.38 -1.40
CA GLY A 138 -13.98 -1.01 -0.33
C GLY A 138 -12.46 -0.93 -0.29
N PHE A 139 -11.88 0.22 -0.06
CA PHE A 139 -10.46 0.34 0.27
C PHE A 139 -10.29 0.40 1.80
N TYR A 140 -10.50 -0.76 2.45
CA TYR A 140 -10.47 -0.87 3.89
C TYR A 140 -9.13 -1.41 4.39
N PHE A 141 -8.72 -0.91 5.55
CA PHE A 141 -7.57 -1.39 6.30
C PHE A 141 -8.01 -2.14 7.56
N LYS A 142 -7.16 -3.05 8.05
CA LYS A 142 -7.43 -3.84 9.25
C LYS A 142 -7.24 -3.07 10.55
N ASN A 143 -6.47 -2.00 10.50
CA ASN A 143 -6.20 -1.15 11.65
C ASN A 143 -6.19 0.32 11.23
N GLU A 144 -6.38 1.18 12.22
CA GLU A 144 -6.47 2.62 12.06
C GLU A 144 -5.15 3.22 11.58
N GLU A 145 -4.05 2.75 12.11
CA GLU A 145 -2.72 3.29 11.81
C GLU A 145 -2.31 3.08 10.35
N ASP A 146 -2.66 1.94 9.76
CA ASP A 146 -2.42 1.69 8.32
C ASP A 146 -3.34 2.55 7.47
N SER A 147 -4.59 2.76 7.90
CA SER A 147 -5.55 3.65 7.25
C SER A 147 -5.06 5.10 7.27
N ASP A 148 -4.66 5.60 8.44
CA ASP A 148 -4.09 6.93 8.62
C ASP A 148 -2.84 7.15 7.78
N TYR A 149 -1.93 6.19 7.82
CA TYR A 149 -0.71 6.24 7.04
C TYR A 149 -1.01 6.34 5.54
N CYS A 150 -1.91 5.50 5.05
CA CYS A 150 -2.27 5.49 3.63
C CYS A 150 -3.03 6.74 3.22
N GLY A 151 -3.95 7.26 4.05
CA GLY A 151 -4.66 8.51 3.79
C GLY A 151 -3.73 9.71 3.64
N LYS A 152 -2.66 9.76 4.45
CA LYS A 152 -1.63 10.83 4.38
C LYS A 152 -0.66 10.63 3.22
N THR A 153 -0.19 9.40 3.02
CA THR A 153 0.89 9.09 2.05
C THR A 153 0.39 9.12 0.60
N PHE A 154 -0.87 8.72 0.36
CA PHE A 154 -1.45 8.58 -0.96
C PHE A 154 -2.59 9.56 -1.23
N ILE A 155 -2.55 10.74 -0.59
CA ILE A 155 -3.60 11.75 -0.69
C ILE A 155 -3.90 12.14 -2.14
N ASP A 156 -2.88 12.22 -2.99
CA ASP A 156 -3.05 12.56 -4.41
C ASP A 156 -3.92 11.53 -5.15
N ILE A 157 -3.71 10.22 -4.88
CA ILE A 157 -4.51 9.13 -5.46
C ILE A 157 -5.97 9.23 -4.99
N TYR A 158 -6.19 9.49 -3.70
CA TYR A 158 -7.53 9.69 -3.15
C TYR A 158 -8.21 10.94 -3.70
N SER A 159 -7.47 12.05 -3.79
CA SER A 159 -7.99 13.33 -4.30
C SER A 159 -8.51 13.19 -5.74
N GLU A 160 -7.75 12.52 -6.61
CA GLU A 160 -8.18 12.27 -7.99
C GLU A 160 -9.37 11.30 -8.08
N LEU A 161 -9.54 10.40 -7.12
CA LEU A 161 -10.69 9.51 -7.06
C LEU A 161 -11.96 10.23 -6.59
N LEU A 162 -11.81 11.19 -5.67
CA LEU A 162 -12.91 11.93 -5.06
C LEU A 162 -13.41 13.09 -5.94
N GLY A 163 -12.59 13.60 -6.86
CA GLY A 163 -12.93 14.68 -7.81
C GLY A 163 -12.71 16.06 -7.25
#